data_491af9b10dcd7fac801a3df89db92c43
#
_entry.id   491af9b10dcd7fac801a3df89db92c43
#
_cell.length_a   1.000
_cell.length_b   1.000
_cell.length_c   1.000
_cell.angle_alpha   90.00
_cell.angle_beta   90.00
_cell.angle_gamma   90.00
#
_symmetry.space_group_name_H-M   'P 1'
#
loop_
_entity.id
_entity.type
_entity.pdbx_description
1 polymer ?
#
loop_
_entity_poly.entity_id
_entity_poly.type
_entity_poly.pdbx_seq_one_letter_code
_entity_poly.pdbx_strand_id
1 'polypeptide(L)'
;MRRSIRTICTSAFAEAEYSSSWVGIGGYCENAGCSTVDNTLIQLGTEHDVSSRRAAQYYAWVEVLPNYPILISPSYPYCQFLSCAYAVDPGDAMTASLSCKSNCSNPGQTQSWHLTMKNATKGWTFSTTVSYASTLLSAEWIQEAPSSSAGVLPLADFVTITFDPTVNASSAPNFPPGANGTVGPDAILMVDPYGETSAPSPAETGPIPSAFATCWGNNPNSIAGCPVP
;
A
#
# COMPACT_ATOMS: atom_id res chain seq x y z
N MET A 1 8.30 -10.79 3.98
CA MET A 1 7.86 -10.49 2.62
C MET A 1 8.93 -10.95 1.65
N ARG A 2 8.75 -12.07 1.00
CA ARG A 2 9.62 -12.49 -0.11
C ARG A 2 8.91 -12.25 -1.42
N ARG A 3 9.54 -11.50 -2.34
CA ARG A 3 8.93 -11.07 -3.50
C ARG A 3 9.76 -10.98 -4.74
N SER A 4 9.20 -11.25 -5.80
CA SER A 4 9.73 -11.04 -7.12
C SER A 4 8.82 -10.07 -7.86
N ILE A 5 9.17 -8.81 -8.03
CA ILE A 5 8.57 -8.00 -9.07
C ILE A 5 9.22 -8.46 -10.36
N ARG A 6 8.46 -9.09 -11.22
CA ARG A 6 8.91 -9.35 -12.57
C ARG A 6 8.84 -8.05 -13.36
N THR A 7 9.65 -7.95 -14.36
CA THR A 7 9.63 -6.88 -15.34
C THR A 7 8.20 -6.66 -15.83
N ILE A 8 7.69 -5.44 -15.70
CA ILE A 8 6.38 -5.05 -16.17
C ILE A 8 6.29 -5.30 -17.67
N CYS A 9 5.32 -6.11 -18.10
CA CYS A 9 5.04 -6.34 -19.52
C CYS A 9 4.12 -5.21 -19.99
N THR A 10 4.58 -4.38 -20.90
CA THR A 10 3.84 -3.23 -21.42
C THR A 10 2.83 -3.65 -22.49
N SER A 11 1.63 -3.03 -22.47
CA SER A 11 0.68 -3.05 -23.57
C SER A 11 1.26 -2.42 -24.85
N ALA A 12 0.62 -2.66 -26.00
CA ALA A 12 1.12 -2.24 -27.31
C ALA A 12 1.14 -0.72 -27.55
N PHE A 13 0.57 0.08 -26.67
CA PHE A 13 0.59 1.54 -26.68
C PHE A 13 1.38 2.01 -25.46
N ALA A 14 2.36 2.86 -25.70
CA ALA A 14 3.26 3.36 -24.68
C ALA A 14 2.57 4.44 -23.81
N GLU A 15 1.56 4.07 -23.06
CA GLU A 15 1.05 4.89 -21.96
C GLU A 15 1.93 4.70 -20.73
N ALA A 16 1.95 5.68 -19.85
CA ALA A 16 2.56 5.53 -18.54
C ALA A 16 1.59 4.75 -17.65
N GLU A 17 2.11 3.80 -16.89
CA GLU A 17 1.34 2.94 -16.00
C GLU A 17 1.89 3.07 -14.59
N TYR A 18 1.05 2.91 -13.57
CA TYR A 18 1.36 3.22 -12.19
C TYR A 18 0.80 2.16 -11.27
N SER A 19 1.51 1.83 -10.21
CA SER A 19 0.95 1.01 -9.14
C SER A 19 1.58 1.35 -7.79
N SER A 20 0.79 1.29 -6.75
CA SER A 20 1.21 1.62 -5.40
C SER A 20 0.88 0.48 -4.43
N SER A 21 1.85 0.12 -3.59
CA SER A 21 1.66 -0.84 -2.49
C SER A 21 1.81 -0.11 -1.17
N TRP A 22 0.77 -0.07 -0.34
CA TRP A 22 0.81 0.70 0.89
C TRP A 22 0.03 0.08 2.05
N VAL A 23 0.28 0.60 3.23
CA VAL A 23 -0.50 0.34 4.44
C VAL A 23 -0.98 1.65 5.02
N GLY A 24 -2.21 1.67 5.55
CA GLY A 24 -2.84 2.90 6.04
C GLY A 24 -3.82 2.69 7.19
N ILE A 25 -4.23 3.83 7.77
CA ILE A 25 -5.28 3.93 8.78
C ILE A 25 -6.25 5.01 8.33
N GLY A 26 -7.53 4.67 8.20
CA GLY A 26 -8.59 5.54 7.66
C GLY A 26 -8.69 5.44 6.13
N GLY A 27 -9.53 6.26 5.52
CA GLY A 27 -9.67 6.35 4.06
C GLY A 27 -10.77 5.47 3.47
N TYR A 28 -11.39 4.62 4.27
CA TYR A 28 -12.46 3.73 3.83
C TYR A 28 -13.85 4.23 4.24
N CYS A 29 -14.81 3.34 4.33
CA CYS A 29 -16.19 3.67 4.64
C CYS A 29 -16.42 3.88 6.13
N GLU A 30 -17.13 4.93 6.51
CA GLU A 30 -17.53 5.17 7.89
C GLU A 30 -18.65 4.23 8.38
N ASN A 31 -19.30 3.52 7.44
CA ASN A 31 -20.41 2.61 7.76
C ASN A 31 -20.48 1.45 6.76
N ALA A 32 -21.14 0.38 7.16
CA ALA A 32 -21.27 -0.86 6.38
C ALA A 32 -21.91 -0.68 4.98
N GLY A 33 -22.67 0.39 4.77
CA GLY A 33 -23.28 0.71 3.47
C GLY A 33 -22.43 1.61 2.60
N CYS A 34 -21.26 2.04 3.09
CA CYS A 34 -20.35 2.98 2.41
C CYS A 34 -21.05 4.25 1.89
N SER A 35 -22.03 4.75 2.61
CA SER A 35 -22.71 6.01 2.26
C SER A 35 -21.92 7.25 2.68
N THR A 36 -20.94 7.08 3.55
CA THR A 36 -20.01 8.12 4.00
C THR A 36 -18.60 7.57 3.94
N VAL A 37 -17.71 8.30 3.29
CA VAL A 37 -16.29 7.95 3.18
C VAL A 37 -15.52 8.69 4.28
N ASP A 38 -14.63 7.97 4.95
CA ASP A 38 -13.67 8.57 5.88
C ASP A 38 -12.62 9.37 5.09
N ASN A 39 -12.61 10.67 5.29
CA ASN A 39 -11.66 11.56 4.64
C ASN A 39 -10.32 11.66 5.39
N THR A 40 -10.16 10.91 6.48
CA THR A 40 -8.88 10.84 7.18
C THR A 40 -8.09 9.64 6.68
N LEU A 41 -6.84 9.86 6.28
CA LEU A 41 -5.94 8.77 5.87
C LEU A 41 -4.51 9.15 6.19
N ILE A 42 -3.85 8.27 6.93
CA ILE A 42 -2.42 8.30 7.17
C ILE A 42 -1.82 7.00 6.63
N GLN A 43 -0.86 7.10 5.73
CA GLN A 43 -0.37 5.95 4.98
C GLN A 43 1.11 6.07 4.61
N LEU A 44 1.74 4.94 4.30
CA LEU A 44 3.08 4.89 3.73
C LEU A 44 3.23 3.65 2.85
N GLY A 45 4.00 3.80 1.79
CA GLY A 45 4.09 2.76 0.78
C GLY A 45 5.24 2.91 -0.19
N THR A 46 5.19 2.09 -1.22
CA THR A 46 6.09 2.13 -2.37
C THR A 46 5.30 2.34 -3.65
N GLU A 47 5.84 3.15 -4.52
CA GLU A 47 5.31 3.41 -5.86
C GLU A 47 6.12 2.66 -6.90
N HIS A 48 5.45 2.22 -7.96
CA HIS A 48 6.02 1.45 -9.05
C HIS A 48 5.46 1.99 -10.37
N ASP A 49 6.20 2.90 -10.99
CA ASP A 49 5.79 3.60 -12.18
C ASP A 49 6.51 3.08 -13.41
N VAL A 50 5.82 3.07 -14.54
CA VAL A 50 6.42 2.88 -15.85
C VAL A 50 6.09 4.08 -16.73
N SER A 51 7.11 4.79 -17.14
CA SER A 51 6.93 5.92 -18.06
C SER A 51 6.52 5.45 -19.46
N SER A 52 5.93 6.35 -20.26
CA SER A 52 5.65 6.11 -21.67
C SER A 52 6.90 5.73 -22.51
N ARG A 53 8.09 5.97 -21.99
CA ARG A 53 9.37 5.53 -22.56
C ARG A 53 9.86 4.18 -22.04
N ARG A 54 9.00 3.47 -21.32
CA ARG A 54 9.28 2.15 -20.71
C ARG A 54 10.40 2.18 -19.66
N ALA A 55 10.64 3.32 -19.04
CA ALA A 55 11.56 3.41 -17.91
C ALA A 55 10.76 3.18 -16.61
N ALA A 56 11.11 2.14 -15.88
CA ALA A 56 10.53 1.85 -14.58
C ALA A 56 11.19 2.71 -13.49
N GLN A 57 10.38 3.17 -12.55
CA GLN A 57 10.80 3.94 -11.37
C GLN A 57 10.17 3.33 -10.13
N TYR A 58 10.97 3.25 -9.06
CA TYR A 58 10.52 2.70 -7.78
C TYR A 58 10.97 3.64 -6.67
N TYR A 59 10.04 4.01 -5.79
CA TYR A 59 10.35 4.88 -4.66
C TYR A 59 9.43 4.62 -3.48
N ALA A 60 9.85 5.07 -2.31
CA ALA A 60 9.07 4.99 -1.09
C ALA A 60 8.50 6.37 -0.74
N TRP A 61 7.34 6.39 -0.10
CA TRP A 61 6.63 7.62 0.24
C TRP A 61 5.85 7.48 1.56
N VAL A 62 5.51 8.62 2.14
CA VAL A 62 4.56 8.77 3.25
C VAL A 62 3.55 9.84 2.92
N GLU A 63 2.31 9.68 3.35
CA GLU A 63 1.26 10.65 3.13
C GLU A 63 0.33 10.77 4.33
N VAL A 64 -0.13 11.98 4.55
CA VAL A 64 -1.12 12.32 5.58
C VAL A 64 -2.12 13.28 4.95
N LEU A 65 -3.29 12.78 4.58
CA LEU A 65 -4.30 13.61 3.92
C LEU A 65 -4.73 14.81 4.78
N PRO A 66 -5.01 15.96 4.18
CA PRO A 66 -5.10 16.24 2.74
C PRO A 66 -3.78 16.70 2.10
N ASN A 67 -2.63 16.51 2.76
CA ASN A 67 -1.34 16.89 2.19
C ASN A 67 -0.92 15.93 1.07
N TYR A 68 -0.05 16.40 0.21
CA TYR A 68 0.56 15.57 -0.82
C TYR A 68 1.56 14.57 -0.21
N PRO A 69 1.80 13.42 -0.89
CA PRO A 69 2.80 12.47 -0.46
C PRO A 69 4.21 13.08 -0.43
N ILE A 70 4.98 12.70 0.57
CA ILE A 70 6.39 13.07 0.74
C ILE A 70 7.23 11.86 0.33
N LEU A 71 8.07 12.05 -0.69
CA LEU A 71 8.99 11.02 -1.14
C LEU A 71 10.10 10.82 -0.11
N ILE A 72 10.30 9.59 0.33
CA ILE A 72 11.42 9.20 1.20
C ILE A 72 12.58 8.56 0.45
N SER A 73 12.37 8.27 -0.83
CA SER A 73 13.41 7.86 -1.77
C SER A 73 13.31 8.72 -3.01
N PRO A 74 14.36 9.47 -3.38
CA PRO A 74 14.34 10.21 -4.62
C PRO A 74 14.19 9.25 -5.80
N SER A 75 13.23 9.52 -6.67
CA SER A 75 13.03 8.76 -7.90
C SER A 75 14.23 8.89 -8.84
N TYR A 76 14.50 7.85 -9.63
CA TYR A 76 15.37 7.93 -10.79
C TYR A 76 14.92 9.11 -11.71
N PRO A 77 15.81 9.96 -12.25
CA PRO A 77 17.25 9.79 -12.38
C PRO A 77 18.12 10.46 -11.29
N TYR A 78 17.55 11.05 -10.27
CA TYR A 78 18.28 11.82 -9.26
C TYR A 78 19.26 10.99 -8.42
N CYS A 79 19.05 9.68 -8.37
CA CYS A 79 19.94 8.76 -7.66
C CYS A 79 21.25 8.42 -8.39
N GLN A 80 21.50 8.91 -9.60
CA GLN A 80 22.71 8.55 -10.36
C GLN A 80 24.02 9.10 -9.78
N PHE A 81 23.94 10.17 -8.99
CA PHE A 81 25.13 10.89 -8.51
C PHE A 81 25.26 10.96 -6.99
N LEU A 82 24.25 10.52 -6.26
CA LEU A 82 24.26 10.48 -4.80
C LEU A 82 23.87 9.08 -4.37
N SER A 83 24.49 8.56 -3.30
CA SER A 83 24.07 7.31 -2.70
C SER A 83 22.60 7.43 -2.31
N CYS A 84 21.72 6.68 -2.99
CA CYS A 84 20.29 6.68 -2.69
C CYS A 84 20.07 6.03 -1.34
N ALA A 85 19.99 6.83 -0.30
CA ALA A 85 19.86 6.36 1.07
C ALA A 85 18.63 5.45 1.28
N TYR A 86 17.58 5.66 0.47
CA TYR A 86 16.30 4.95 0.58
C TYR A 86 15.86 4.34 -0.75
N ALA A 87 16.80 3.77 -1.50
CA ALA A 87 16.49 3.15 -2.78
C ALA A 87 15.53 1.96 -2.65
N VAL A 88 14.63 1.82 -3.62
CA VAL A 88 13.70 0.70 -3.77
C VAL A 88 13.92 0.07 -5.14
N ASP A 89 14.04 -1.26 -5.18
CA ASP A 89 14.12 -2.01 -6.43
C ASP A 89 13.12 -3.19 -6.45
N PRO A 90 12.78 -3.68 -7.62
CA PRO A 90 11.99 -4.91 -7.74
C PRO A 90 12.61 -6.05 -6.96
N GLY A 91 11.78 -6.73 -6.15
CA GLY A 91 12.24 -7.85 -5.34
C GLY A 91 12.73 -7.48 -3.94
N ASP A 92 12.77 -6.23 -3.60
CA ASP A 92 13.12 -5.81 -2.26
C ASP A 92 12.09 -6.29 -1.22
N ALA A 93 12.59 -6.74 -0.07
CA ALA A 93 11.75 -7.09 1.08
C ALA A 93 11.48 -5.84 1.91
N MET A 94 10.26 -5.31 1.77
CA MET A 94 9.83 -4.10 2.45
C MET A 94 9.02 -4.41 3.70
N THR A 95 9.15 -3.58 4.73
CA THR A 95 8.28 -3.58 5.91
C THR A 95 7.79 -2.15 6.15
N ALA A 96 6.50 -1.99 6.35
CA ALA A 96 5.88 -0.72 6.67
C ALA A 96 5.05 -0.85 7.95
N SER A 97 5.05 0.17 8.80
CA SER A 97 4.24 0.18 10.01
C SER A 97 3.81 1.59 10.40
N LEU A 98 2.58 1.68 10.90
CA LEU A 98 2.03 2.86 11.56
C LEU A 98 1.74 2.48 13.01
N SER A 99 2.26 3.26 13.94
CA SER A 99 2.05 3.04 15.38
C SER A 99 1.56 4.31 16.03
N CYS A 100 0.37 4.28 16.57
CA CYS A 100 -0.12 5.36 17.41
C CYS A 100 0.66 5.37 18.73
N LYS A 101 1.19 6.54 19.14
CA LYS A 101 2.02 6.71 20.34
C LYS A 101 1.32 7.42 21.46
N SER A 102 0.38 8.29 21.16
CA SER A 102 -0.41 8.99 22.17
C SER A 102 -1.80 9.33 21.66
N ASN A 103 -2.74 9.43 22.58
CA ASN A 103 -4.15 9.74 22.32
C ASN A 103 -4.88 8.72 21.41
N CYS A 104 -4.42 7.47 21.40
CA CYS A 104 -4.83 6.45 20.47
C CYS A 104 -6.27 5.92 20.67
N SER A 105 -6.90 6.22 21.80
CA SER A 105 -8.28 5.82 22.12
C SER A 105 -9.32 6.90 21.78
N ASN A 106 -8.89 7.99 21.14
CA ASN A 106 -9.75 9.15 20.88
C ASN A 106 -9.87 9.39 19.36
N PRO A 107 -10.80 8.71 18.66
CA PRO A 107 -11.03 8.92 17.24
C PRO A 107 -11.36 10.39 16.93
N GLY A 108 -10.82 10.89 15.82
CA GLY A 108 -11.03 12.28 15.38
C GLY A 108 -10.32 13.36 16.21
N GLN A 109 -9.60 12.97 17.27
CA GLN A 109 -8.72 13.90 18.00
C GLN A 109 -7.28 13.72 17.50
N THR A 110 -6.46 14.74 17.69
CA THR A 110 -5.05 14.67 17.29
C THR A 110 -4.31 13.57 18.07
N GLN A 111 -3.85 12.56 17.33
CA GLN A 111 -2.97 11.52 17.83
C GLN A 111 -1.52 11.81 17.40
N SER A 112 -0.55 11.22 18.08
CA SER A 112 0.84 11.15 17.64
C SER A 112 1.10 9.80 16.99
N TRP A 113 1.56 9.80 15.74
CA TRP A 113 1.82 8.60 14.94
C TRP A 113 3.30 8.46 14.63
N HIS A 114 3.83 7.27 14.85
CA HIS A 114 5.17 6.89 14.40
C HIS A 114 5.06 6.00 13.17
N LEU A 115 5.60 6.48 12.08
CA LEU A 115 5.63 5.79 10.79
C LEU A 115 7.04 5.25 10.58
N THR A 116 7.14 3.98 10.20
CA THR A 116 8.43 3.35 9.92
C THR A 116 8.35 2.55 8.64
N MET A 117 9.32 2.73 7.76
CA MET A 117 9.54 1.88 6.60
C MET A 117 10.96 1.34 6.60
N LYS A 118 11.08 0.05 6.30
CA LYS A 118 12.36 -0.65 6.26
C LYS A 118 12.47 -1.45 4.96
N ASN A 119 13.59 -1.32 4.30
CA ASN A 119 14.00 -2.22 3.24
C ASN A 119 15.03 -3.21 3.81
N ALA A 120 14.61 -4.44 4.02
CA ALA A 120 15.47 -5.47 4.59
C ALA A 120 16.54 -5.95 3.60
N THR A 121 16.27 -5.87 2.31
CA THR A 121 17.21 -6.24 1.25
C THR A 121 18.38 -5.27 1.15
N LYS A 122 18.10 -3.96 1.26
CA LYS A 122 19.11 -2.90 1.14
C LYS A 122 19.61 -2.39 2.49
N GLY A 123 19.01 -2.84 3.59
CA GLY A 123 19.47 -2.52 4.95
C GLY A 123 19.17 -1.10 5.43
N TRP A 124 18.21 -0.39 4.82
CA TRP A 124 17.84 0.95 5.27
C TRP A 124 16.54 0.95 6.09
N THR A 125 16.43 1.93 6.96
CA THR A 125 15.22 2.21 7.73
C THR A 125 14.97 3.72 7.74
N PHE A 126 13.75 4.09 7.39
CA PHE A 126 13.21 5.43 7.55
C PHE A 126 12.21 5.43 8.70
N SER A 127 12.17 6.50 9.49
CA SER A 127 11.10 6.71 10.46
C SER A 127 10.82 8.19 10.66
N THR A 128 9.57 8.50 10.93
CA THR A 128 9.12 9.86 11.24
C THR A 128 7.98 9.81 12.24
N THR A 129 7.74 10.94 12.91
CA THR A 129 6.58 11.10 13.80
C THR A 129 5.75 12.26 13.31
N VAL A 130 4.45 12.04 13.17
CA VAL A 130 3.49 13.04 12.72
C VAL A 130 2.34 13.16 13.71
N SER A 131 1.72 14.35 13.75
CA SER A 131 0.48 14.60 14.48
C SER A 131 -0.66 14.57 13.49
N TYR A 132 -1.66 13.70 13.73
CA TYR A 132 -2.80 13.55 12.84
C TYR A 132 -4.06 13.14 13.58
N ALA A 133 -5.21 13.65 13.15
CA ALA A 133 -6.52 13.34 13.72
C ALA A 133 -7.21 12.28 12.85
N SER A 134 -6.83 11.02 13.02
CA SER A 134 -7.49 9.89 12.36
C SER A 134 -8.78 9.52 13.08
N THR A 135 -9.79 9.13 12.33
CA THR A 135 -11.03 8.55 12.85
C THR A 135 -10.84 7.13 13.40
N LEU A 136 -9.76 6.45 13.04
CA LEU A 136 -9.45 5.06 13.45
C LEU A 136 -10.51 4.04 12.98
N LEU A 137 -11.19 4.29 11.88
CA LEU A 137 -12.31 3.45 11.43
C LEU A 137 -11.86 2.24 10.61
N SER A 138 -10.73 2.34 9.91
CA SER A 138 -10.18 1.24 9.12
C SER A 138 -8.67 1.12 9.25
N ALA A 139 -8.15 -0.05 8.93
CA ALA A 139 -6.74 -0.31 8.71
C ALA A 139 -6.59 -1.11 7.42
N GLU A 140 -5.68 -0.71 6.55
CA GLU A 140 -5.69 -1.10 5.16
C GLU A 140 -4.31 -1.58 4.69
N TRP A 141 -4.34 -2.57 3.81
CA TRP A 141 -3.20 -3.07 3.03
C TRP A 141 -3.63 -3.07 1.58
N ILE A 142 -3.08 -2.18 0.80
CA ILE A 142 -3.60 -1.87 -0.52
C ILE A 142 -2.53 -2.04 -1.58
N GLN A 143 -2.96 -2.58 -2.72
CA GLN A 143 -2.26 -2.53 -4.00
C GLN A 143 -3.22 -1.90 -5.01
N GLU A 144 -2.90 -0.74 -5.52
CA GLU A 144 -3.81 0.04 -6.37
C GLU A 144 -3.11 0.80 -7.48
N ALA A 145 -3.91 1.32 -8.42
CA ALA A 145 -3.54 2.43 -9.27
C ALA A 145 -3.69 3.74 -8.49
N PRO A 146 -2.65 4.57 -8.37
CA PRO A 146 -2.77 5.86 -7.70
C PRO A 146 -3.67 6.82 -8.48
N SER A 147 -4.11 7.88 -7.83
CA SER A 147 -4.95 8.91 -8.43
C SER A 147 -4.18 10.21 -8.65
N SER A 148 -4.58 10.94 -9.69
CA SER A 148 -4.14 12.30 -9.97
C SER A 148 -5.33 13.26 -9.99
N SER A 149 -5.08 14.53 -10.26
CA SER A 149 -6.16 15.50 -10.52
C SER A 149 -7.06 15.14 -11.73
N ALA A 150 -6.60 14.25 -12.60
CA ALA A 150 -7.36 13.77 -13.76
C ALA A 150 -8.19 12.51 -13.46
N GLY A 151 -8.05 11.92 -12.27
CA GLY A 151 -8.71 10.67 -11.86
C GLY A 151 -7.71 9.55 -11.58
N VAL A 152 -8.22 8.33 -11.51
CA VAL A 152 -7.42 7.12 -11.34
C VAL A 152 -6.54 6.92 -12.57
N LEU A 153 -5.25 6.63 -12.33
CA LEU A 153 -4.27 6.40 -13.39
C LEU A 153 -4.33 4.96 -13.91
N PRO A 154 -3.75 4.68 -15.11
CA PRO A 154 -3.64 3.32 -15.63
C PRO A 154 -2.85 2.42 -14.67
N LEU A 155 -3.36 1.25 -14.36
CA LEU A 155 -2.74 0.31 -13.45
C LEU A 155 -1.57 -0.42 -14.12
N ALA A 156 -0.39 -0.35 -13.55
CA ALA A 156 0.77 -1.13 -14.02
C ALA A 156 0.60 -2.62 -13.69
N ASP A 157 1.01 -3.50 -14.61
CA ASP A 157 1.09 -4.95 -14.36
C ASP A 157 2.15 -5.25 -13.31
N PHE A 158 1.73 -5.30 -12.05
CA PHE A 158 2.58 -5.68 -10.91
C PHE A 158 2.68 -7.20 -10.71
N VAL A 159 2.02 -7.98 -11.53
CA VAL A 159 1.90 -9.45 -11.47
C VAL A 159 1.24 -9.91 -10.18
N THR A 160 1.98 -9.93 -9.08
CA THR A 160 1.49 -10.34 -7.75
C THR A 160 2.32 -9.67 -6.65
N ILE A 161 1.64 -9.11 -5.68
CA ILE A 161 2.20 -8.59 -4.43
C ILE A 161 1.66 -9.41 -3.27
N THR A 162 2.52 -9.78 -2.34
CA THR A 162 2.12 -10.46 -1.09
C THR A 162 2.22 -9.50 0.08
N PHE A 163 1.13 -9.36 0.81
CA PHE A 163 1.09 -8.70 2.10
C PHE A 163 1.13 -9.74 3.21
N ASP A 164 2.05 -9.58 4.15
CA ASP A 164 2.14 -10.41 5.34
C ASP A 164 2.07 -9.50 6.58
N PRO A 165 0.88 -9.25 7.11
CA PRO A 165 0.70 -8.38 8.27
C PRO A 165 1.28 -8.97 9.57
N THR A 166 1.73 -10.23 9.56
CA THR A 166 2.19 -10.95 10.75
C THR A 166 3.71 -11.03 10.90
N VAL A 167 4.48 -10.49 9.97
CA VAL A 167 5.96 -10.61 9.89
C VAL A 167 6.73 -10.30 11.19
N ASN A 168 6.11 -9.65 12.15
CA ASN A 168 6.71 -9.44 13.49
C ASN A 168 5.77 -9.87 14.61
N ALA A 169 4.76 -10.66 14.32
CA ALA A 169 3.74 -10.97 15.29
C ALA A 169 4.13 -12.18 16.14
N SER A 170 4.65 -11.90 17.30
CA SER A 170 4.33 -12.71 18.48
C SER A 170 2.87 -12.48 18.94
N SER A 171 2.09 -11.67 18.25
CA SER A 171 0.69 -11.32 18.53
C SER A 171 0.03 -10.74 17.27
N ALA A 172 -1.27 -10.88 17.16
CA ALA A 172 -2.14 -10.38 16.09
C ALA A 172 -1.71 -9.04 15.49
N PRO A 173 -2.09 -8.75 14.22
CA PRO A 173 -1.82 -7.46 13.61
C PRO A 173 -2.13 -6.37 14.61
N ASN A 174 -1.21 -5.42 14.76
CA ASN A 174 -1.33 -4.35 15.74
C ASN A 174 -2.43 -3.40 15.32
N PHE A 175 -3.66 -3.84 15.42
CA PHE A 175 -4.79 -2.93 15.44
C PHE A 175 -4.65 -2.00 16.64
N PRO A 176 -5.04 -0.73 16.53
CA PRO A 176 -5.11 0.17 17.67
C PRO A 176 -5.89 -0.51 18.82
N PRO A 177 -5.51 -0.31 20.09
CA PRO A 177 -6.26 -0.84 21.20
C PRO A 177 -7.74 -0.45 21.08
N GLY A 178 -8.63 -1.44 21.02
CA GLY A 178 -10.06 -1.25 20.83
C GLY A 178 -10.58 -1.50 19.42
N ALA A 179 -9.71 -1.68 18.43
CA ALA A 179 -10.15 -2.17 17.14
C ALA A 179 -10.46 -3.67 17.21
N ASN A 180 -11.72 -4.02 17.07
CA ASN A 180 -12.18 -5.41 16.93
C ASN A 180 -12.13 -5.84 15.46
N GLY A 181 -10.97 -5.60 14.80
CA GLY A 181 -10.80 -5.94 13.41
C GLY A 181 -10.46 -7.43 13.25
N THR A 182 -11.20 -8.11 12.40
CA THR A 182 -10.73 -9.35 11.77
C THR A 182 -10.12 -8.97 10.43
N VAL A 183 -8.85 -9.29 10.21
CA VAL A 183 -8.27 -9.19 8.87
C VAL A 183 -9.05 -10.18 7.99
N GLY A 184 -9.71 -9.70 6.94
CA GLY A 184 -10.20 -10.57 5.93
C GLY A 184 -11.66 -10.53 5.47
N PRO A 185 -12.63 -9.83 6.09
CA PRO A 185 -13.96 -9.81 5.50
C PRO A 185 -14.10 -8.85 4.31
N ASP A 186 -13.23 -7.83 4.19
CA ASP A 186 -13.40 -6.77 3.20
C ASP A 186 -12.33 -6.85 2.10
N ALA A 187 -12.29 -7.98 1.41
CA ALA A 187 -11.50 -8.11 0.20
C ALA A 187 -12.13 -7.24 -0.91
N ILE A 188 -11.40 -6.20 -1.34
CA ILE A 188 -11.87 -5.24 -2.33
C ILE A 188 -11.19 -5.50 -3.66
N LEU A 189 -12.00 -5.71 -4.70
CA LEU A 189 -11.53 -5.68 -6.07
C LEU A 189 -11.45 -4.22 -6.53
N MET A 190 -10.26 -3.76 -6.86
CA MET A 190 -10.05 -2.44 -7.45
C MET A 190 -9.98 -2.57 -8.98
N VAL A 191 -10.59 -1.62 -9.67
CA VAL A 191 -10.66 -1.60 -11.13
C VAL A 191 -10.30 -0.20 -11.61
N ASP A 192 -9.35 -0.10 -12.52
CA ASP A 192 -8.99 1.15 -13.15
C ASP A 192 -9.96 1.54 -14.29
N PRO A 193 -9.86 2.74 -14.90
CA PRO A 193 -10.71 3.15 -16.01
C PRO A 193 -10.56 2.31 -17.27
N TYR A 194 -9.52 1.51 -17.42
CA TYR A 194 -9.23 0.64 -18.56
C TYR A 194 -9.71 -0.80 -18.35
N GLY A 195 -10.23 -1.11 -17.17
CA GLY A 195 -10.70 -2.44 -16.81
C GLY A 195 -9.61 -3.37 -16.27
N GLU A 196 -8.44 -2.84 -16.00
CA GLU A 196 -7.37 -3.55 -15.29
C GLU A 196 -7.69 -3.64 -13.79
N THR A 197 -7.28 -4.72 -13.16
CA THR A 197 -7.72 -5.03 -11.81
C THR A 197 -6.57 -5.34 -10.87
N SER A 198 -6.72 -4.91 -9.61
CA SER A 198 -5.97 -5.40 -8.47
C SER A 198 -6.94 -6.23 -7.61
N ALA A 199 -6.77 -7.55 -7.67
CA ALA A 199 -7.67 -8.51 -7.03
C ALA A 199 -6.97 -9.20 -5.85
N PRO A 200 -7.53 -9.12 -4.62
CA PRO A 200 -6.98 -9.83 -3.49
C PRO A 200 -7.25 -11.34 -3.59
N SER A 201 -6.30 -12.15 -3.11
CA SER A 201 -6.56 -13.56 -2.84
C SER A 201 -7.45 -13.73 -1.61
N PRO A 202 -8.08 -14.89 -1.42
CA PRO A 202 -8.55 -15.27 -0.10
C PRO A 202 -7.39 -15.16 0.92
N ALA A 203 -7.68 -14.69 2.12
CA ALA A 203 -6.71 -14.71 3.20
C ALA A 203 -6.40 -16.17 3.59
N GLU A 204 -5.20 -16.41 4.09
CA GLU A 204 -4.88 -17.71 4.69
C GLU A 204 -5.87 -18.04 5.80
N THR A 205 -6.33 -19.29 5.82
CA THR A 205 -7.23 -19.79 6.87
C THR A 205 -6.44 -20.11 8.14
N GLY A 206 -6.64 -19.33 9.17
CA GLY A 206 -6.01 -19.53 10.47
C GLY A 206 -6.65 -18.66 11.54
N PRO A 207 -6.33 -18.88 12.83
CA PRO A 207 -6.84 -18.04 13.92
C PRO A 207 -6.36 -16.59 13.83
N ILE A 208 -5.34 -16.34 13.03
CA ILE A 208 -4.85 -15.01 12.65
C ILE A 208 -4.60 -15.11 11.13
N PRO A 209 -5.46 -14.52 10.29
CA PRO A 209 -5.20 -14.47 8.85
C PRO A 209 -3.90 -13.73 8.66
N SER A 210 -2.91 -14.43 8.16
CA SER A 210 -1.55 -13.95 8.18
C SER A 210 -1.20 -13.25 6.91
N ALA A 211 -1.31 -13.92 5.79
CA ALA A 211 -0.87 -13.38 4.51
C ALA A 211 -1.99 -13.43 3.47
N PHE A 212 -1.95 -12.50 2.54
CA PHE A 212 -2.75 -12.53 1.32
C PHE A 212 -1.94 -11.97 0.17
N ALA A 213 -2.33 -12.32 -1.05
CA ALA A 213 -1.75 -11.75 -2.25
C ALA A 213 -2.76 -10.83 -2.92
N THR A 214 -2.27 -9.87 -3.68
CA THR A 214 -3.03 -9.16 -4.69
C THR A 214 -2.43 -9.46 -6.05
N CYS A 215 -3.29 -9.74 -7.03
CA CYS A 215 -2.88 -10.06 -8.39
C CYS A 215 -3.40 -9.02 -9.37
N TRP A 216 -2.55 -8.67 -10.32
CA TRP A 216 -2.98 -7.92 -11.47
C TRP A 216 -3.82 -8.79 -12.41
N GLY A 217 -4.82 -8.20 -13.05
CA GLY A 217 -5.65 -8.83 -14.06
C GLY A 217 -6.25 -7.81 -15.02
N ASN A 218 -6.66 -8.29 -16.17
CA ASN A 218 -7.30 -7.49 -17.20
C ASN A 218 -8.78 -7.84 -17.38
N ASN A 219 -9.38 -8.50 -16.39
CA ASN A 219 -10.79 -8.90 -16.44
C ASN A 219 -11.47 -8.62 -15.08
N PRO A 220 -12.31 -7.58 -14.99
CA PRO A 220 -12.97 -7.20 -13.74
C PRO A 220 -13.97 -8.24 -13.23
N ASN A 221 -14.28 -9.27 -14.01
CA ASN A 221 -15.18 -10.34 -13.61
C ASN A 221 -14.44 -11.60 -13.11
N SER A 222 -13.11 -11.59 -13.10
CA SER A 222 -12.30 -12.75 -12.73
C SER A 222 -11.40 -12.45 -11.52
N ILE A 223 -11.90 -12.72 -10.33
CA ILE A 223 -11.09 -12.83 -9.11
C ILE A 223 -10.43 -14.22 -9.03
N ALA A 224 -10.76 -15.10 -9.99
CA ALA A 224 -10.29 -16.47 -10.01
C ALA A 224 -8.82 -16.52 -10.43
N GLY A 225 -7.95 -16.94 -9.53
CA GLY A 225 -6.58 -17.32 -9.85
C GLY A 225 -5.48 -16.58 -9.10
N CYS A 226 -5.81 -15.62 -8.23
CA CYS A 226 -4.80 -15.09 -7.32
C CYS A 226 -4.43 -16.19 -6.30
N PRO A 227 -3.20 -16.68 -6.28
CA PRO A 227 -2.82 -17.75 -5.37
C PRO A 227 -2.84 -17.25 -3.94
N VAL A 228 -3.27 -18.09 -3.02
CA VAL A 228 -3.02 -17.88 -1.58
C VAL A 228 -1.50 -18.02 -1.38
N PRO A 229 -0.85 -17.10 -0.65
CA PRO A 229 0.59 -17.12 -0.42
C PRO A 229 1.09 -18.39 0.27
#